data_c2bef263b3a20bc77573dbdd7d3eee5f
#
_entry.id   c2bef263b3a20bc77573dbdd7d3eee5f
#
_cell.length_a   1.000
_cell.length_b   1.000
_cell.length_c   1.000
_cell.angle_alpha   90.00
_cell.angle_beta   90.00
_cell.angle_gamma   90.00
#
_symmetry.space_group_name_H-M   'P 1'
#
loop_
_entity.id
_entity.type
_entity.pdbx_description
1 polymer ?
#
loop_
_entity_poly.entity_id
_entity_poly.type
_entity_poly.pdbx_seq_one_letter_code
_entity_poly.pdbx_strand_id
1 'polypeptide(L)'
;MNNSGKTSTAVSWLKQIILVILATVFISVLIIQTYDINDVSMEPTFDPHGNRVMVFLTPYIFGNLPDRGDIVIVDSRVDRERTMADRFTDSPVISVIMQQRNENLWIKRVIGLPGDHLEFINGAVHRNGEALVEDYIKESMNEGFEATVVPEGHIYVMGDNRNRSSDSRHVGPVPLSNVQGRVILRFFPFDKINAY
;
A
#
# COMPACT_ATOMS: atom_id res chain seq x y z
N MET A 1 49.09 30.73 -12.05
CA MET A 1 48.75 29.89 -10.89
C MET A 1 47.33 29.36 -11.12
N ASN A 2 47.22 28.01 -11.18
CA ASN A 2 46.12 27.24 -11.77
C ASN A 2 44.83 27.27 -10.94
N ASN A 3 43.86 28.08 -11.30
CA ASN A 3 42.49 28.03 -10.71
C ASN A 3 41.54 27.09 -11.49
N SER A 4 41.93 26.63 -12.68
CA SER A 4 41.10 25.80 -13.56
C SER A 4 40.85 24.35 -13.06
N GLY A 5 41.78 23.78 -12.29
CA GLY A 5 41.61 22.43 -11.73
C GLY A 5 40.58 22.34 -10.59
N LYS A 6 40.50 23.36 -9.75
CA LYS A 6 39.58 23.39 -8.61
C LYS A 6 38.09 23.56 -9.02
N THR A 7 37.86 24.40 -10.06
CA THR A 7 36.50 24.60 -10.60
C THR A 7 35.97 23.35 -11.31
N SER A 8 36.81 22.61 -12.03
CA SER A 8 36.48 21.35 -12.68
C SER A 8 36.09 20.28 -11.65
N THR A 9 36.81 20.18 -10.54
CA THR A 9 36.53 19.24 -9.46
C THR A 9 35.22 19.59 -8.75
N ALA A 10 34.97 20.86 -8.43
CA ALA A 10 33.72 21.31 -7.78
C ALA A 10 32.49 21.03 -8.66
N VAL A 11 32.56 21.29 -9.96
CA VAL A 11 31.50 20.99 -10.92
C VAL A 11 31.24 19.48 -11.01
N SER A 12 32.29 18.64 -10.97
CA SER A 12 32.14 17.18 -10.96
C SER A 12 31.43 16.70 -9.70
N TRP A 13 31.79 17.19 -8.53
CA TRP A 13 31.08 16.86 -7.28
C TRP A 13 29.62 17.29 -7.30
N LEU A 14 29.32 18.49 -7.80
CA LEU A 14 27.95 18.98 -7.92
C LEU A 14 27.11 18.07 -8.82
N LYS A 15 27.65 17.64 -9.97
CA LYS A 15 26.96 16.68 -10.85
C LYS A 15 26.67 15.34 -10.15
N GLN A 16 27.62 14.82 -9.39
CA GLN A 16 27.44 13.57 -8.63
C GLN A 16 26.35 13.72 -7.57
N ILE A 17 26.35 14.83 -6.81
CA ILE A 17 25.30 15.10 -5.81
C ILE A 17 23.94 15.18 -6.47
N ILE A 18 23.80 15.92 -7.57
CA ILE A 18 22.53 16.01 -8.33
C ILE A 18 22.08 14.62 -8.81
N LEU A 19 22.98 13.81 -9.35
CA LEU A 19 22.67 12.45 -9.80
C LEU A 19 22.16 11.58 -8.66
N VAL A 20 22.81 11.62 -7.50
CA VAL A 20 22.39 10.88 -6.30
C VAL A 20 21.00 11.31 -5.84
N ILE A 21 20.74 12.64 -5.79
CA ILE A 21 19.41 13.16 -5.43
C ILE A 21 18.35 12.67 -6.43
N LEU A 22 18.61 12.78 -7.72
CA LEU A 22 17.67 12.31 -8.75
C LEU A 22 17.42 10.80 -8.65
N ALA A 23 18.46 10.00 -8.42
CA ALA A 23 18.32 8.56 -8.24
C ALA A 23 17.51 8.23 -6.97
N THR A 24 17.76 8.92 -5.87
CA THR A 24 17.00 8.74 -4.62
C THR A 24 15.52 9.07 -4.81
N VAL A 25 15.21 10.18 -5.46
CA VAL A 25 13.82 10.56 -5.78
C VAL A 25 13.18 9.51 -6.69
N PHE A 26 13.89 9.08 -7.74
CA PHE A 26 13.40 8.06 -8.66
C PHE A 26 13.05 6.74 -7.93
N ILE A 27 13.96 6.25 -7.09
CA ILE A 27 13.74 5.04 -6.30
C ILE A 27 12.54 5.21 -5.36
N SER A 28 12.44 6.33 -4.64
CA SER A 28 11.38 6.56 -3.66
C SER A 28 10.01 6.80 -4.28
N VAL A 29 9.94 7.24 -5.53
CA VAL A 29 8.65 7.46 -6.23
C VAL A 29 8.17 6.22 -6.96
N LEU A 30 9.08 5.42 -7.54
CA LEU A 30 8.74 4.36 -8.48
C LEU A 30 9.02 2.94 -8.00
N ILE A 31 9.89 2.76 -7.01
CA ILE A 31 10.33 1.41 -6.66
C ILE A 31 9.90 1.02 -5.26
N ILE A 32 10.35 1.73 -4.24
CA ILE A 32 10.14 1.35 -2.84
C ILE A 32 9.79 2.58 -2.00
N GLN A 33 8.75 2.42 -1.18
CA GLN A 33 8.39 3.40 -0.15
C GLN A 33 8.29 2.75 1.22
N THR A 34 8.42 3.55 2.27
CA THR A 34 8.21 3.10 3.65
C THR A 34 7.00 3.80 4.24
N TYR A 35 6.22 3.06 5.04
CA TYR A 35 5.03 3.57 5.71
C TYR A 35 5.07 3.23 7.19
N ASP A 36 4.63 4.18 8.03
CA ASP A 36 4.39 3.99 9.45
C ASP A 36 2.94 3.53 9.64
N ILE A 37 2.75 2.39 10.30
CA ILE A 37 1.43 1.84 10.58
C ILE A 37 0.99 2.32 11.96
N ASN A 38 -0.07 3.13 11.99
CA ASN A 38 -0.61 3.71 13.23
C ASN A 38 -2.09 3.37 13.44
N ASP A 39 -2.68 2.55 12.56
CA ASP A 39 -4.09 2.17 12.59
C ASP A 39 -4.27 0.74 13.09
N VAL A 40 -5.40 0.52 13.77
CA VAL A 40 -5.79 -0.77 14.35
C VAL A 40 -6.39 -1.74 13.32
N SER A 41 -6.66 -1.29 12.11
CA SER A 41 -7.43 -2.05 11.10
C SER A 41 -6.74 -3.33 10.61
N MET A 42 -5.43 -3.45 10.82
CA MET A 42 -4.63 -4.62 10.43
C MET A 42 -4.14 -5.45 11.61
N GLU A 43 -4.70 -5.25 12.82
CA GLU A 43 -4.47 -6.17 13.94
C GLU A 43 -5.06 -7.55 13.65
N PRO A 44 -4.38 -8.63 14.02
CA PRO A 44 -3.13 -8.76 14.79
C PRO A 44 -1.87 -8.72 13.91
N THR A 45 -2.00 -8.64 12.57
CA THR A 45 -0.85 -8.68 11.65
C THR A 45 0.10 -7.52 11.91
N PHE A 46 -0.44 -6.32 12.11
CA PHE A 46 0.33 -5.13 12.50
C PHE A 46 -0.26 -4.53 13.77
N ASP A 47 0.59 -4.28 14.77
CA ASP A 47 0.20 -3.52 15.95
C ASP A 47 0.05 -2.03 15.59
N PRO A 48 -0.89 -1.30 16.19
CA PRO A 48 -1.17 0.09 15.85
C PRO A 48 -0.08 1.09 16.27
N HIS A 49 0.98 0.62 16.92
CA HIS A 49 2.04 1.47 17.44
C HIS A 49 3.41 1.05 16.94
N GLY A 50 3.94 1.83 16.01
CA GLY A 50 5.36 1.79 15.66
C GLY A 50 5.76 0.68 14.69
N ASN A 51 4.85 0.04 13.96
CA ASN A 51 5.26 -0.82 12.86
C ASN A 51 5.65 0.03 11.65
N ARG A 52 6.77 -0.33 11.02
CA ARG A 52 7.21 0.26 9.76
C ARG A 52 7.32 -0.82 8.70
N VAL A 53 6.72 -0.55 7.57
CA VAL A 53 6.69 -1.47 6.45
C VAL A 53 7.35 -0.88 5.22
N MET A 54 7.94 -1.76 4.43
CA MET A 54 8.49 -1.46 3.12
C MET A 54 7.51 -1.95 2.06
N VAL A 55 7.20 -1.06 1.13
CA VAL A 55 6.19 -1.27 0.08
C VAL A 55 6.84 -1.22 -1.29
N PHE A 56 6.60 -2.25 -2.11
CA PHE A 56 7.08 -2.34 -3.48
C PHE A 56 6.02 -1.82 -4.44
N LEU A 57 6.37 -0.81 -5.24
CA LEU A 57 5.45 -0.03 -6.06
C LEU A 57 5.42 -0.47 -7.53
N THR A 58 6.57 -0.85 -8.06
CA THR A 58 6.80 -0.99 -9.51
C THR A 58 5.76 -1.83 -10.25
N PRO A 59 5.34 -3.02 -9.76
CA PRO A 59 4.36 -3.83 -10.49
C PRO A 59 3.04 -3.10 -10.75
N TYR A 60 2.59 -2.32 -9.77
CA TYR A 60 1.28 -1.65 -9.81
C TYR A 60 1.29 -0.36 -10.65
N ILE A 61 2.47 0.19 -10.91
CA ILE A 61 2.65 1.28 -11.89
C ILE A 61 2.35 0.78 -13.30
N PHE A 62 2.63 -0.49 -13.56
CA PHE A 62 2.39 -1.14 -14.85
C PHE A 62 1.07 -1.91 -14.93
N GLY A 63 0.19 -1.75 -13.94
CA GLY A 63 -1.15 -2.36 -13.94
C GLY A 63 -1.16 -3.85 -13.60
N ASN A 64 -0.10 -4.38 -12.96
CA ASN A 64 -0.13 -5.76 -12.50
C ASN A 64 -1.17 -5.93 -11.38
N LEU A 65 -1.83 -7.08 -11.38
CA LEU A 65 -2.72 -7.48 -10.30
C LEU A 65 -1.90 -7.90 -9.07
N PRO A 66 -2.36 -7.56 -7.86
CA PRO A 66 -1.85 -8.20 -6.65
C PRO A 66 -2.34 -9.66 -6.58
N ASP A 67 -1.70 -10.45 -5.73
CA ASP A 67 -2.19 -11.78 -5.40
C ASP A 67 -3.22 -11.72 -4.26
N ARG A 68 -4.11 -12.74 -4.20
CA ARG A 68 -5.02 -12.90 -3.07
C ARG A 68 -4.22 -13.13 -1.79
N GLY A 69 -4.55 -12.38 -0.74
CA GLY A 69 -3.81 -12.40 0.52
C GLY A 69 -2.69 -11.37 0.63
N ASP A 70 -2.27 -10.74 -0.48
CA ASP A 70 -1.30 -9.65 -0.44
C ASP A 70 -1.78 -8.51 0.46
N ILE A 71 -0.86 -7.91 1.20
CA ILE A 71 -1.11 -6.69 1.95
C ILE A 71 -0.69 -5.51 1.08
N VAL A 72 -1.63 -4.63 0.80
CA VAL A 72 -1.44 -3.51 -0.14
C VAL A 72 -1.71 -2.16 0.51
N ILE A 73 -1.06 -1.12 -0.01
CA ILE A 73 -1.44 0.27 0.24
C ILE A 73 -2.37 0.70 -0.88
N VAL A 74 -3.54 1.21 -0.52
CA VAL A 74 -4.56 1.65 -1.47
C VAL A 74 -5.03 3.07 -1.16
N ASP A 75 -5.42 3.81 -2.17
CA ASP A 75 -6.15 5.07 -2.02
C ASP A 75 -7.64 4.76 -1.84
N SER A 76 -8.22 5.20 -0.73
CA SER A 76 -9.60 4.93 -0.35
C SER A 76 -10.64 5.71 -1.15
N ARG A 77 -10.21 6.67 -1.95
CA ARG A 77 -11.10 7.47 -2.82
C ARG A 77 -11.44 6.68 -4.08
N VAL A 78 -12.40 5.77 -3.95
CA VAL A 78 -12.78 4.84 -5.03
C VAL A 78 -13.53 5.48 -6.19
N ASP A 79 -14.01 6.70 -6.01
CA ASP A 79 -14.72 7.52 -7.00
C ASP A 79 -13.79 8.21 -8.01
N ARG A 80 -12.49 8.09 -7.82
CA ARG A 80 -11.46 8.60 -8.74
C ARG A 80 -10.29 7.63 -8.88
N GLU A 81 -9.68 7.63 -10.04
CA GLU A 81 -8.43 6.91 -10.29
C GLU A 81 -7.21 7.75 -9.91
N ARG A 82 -6.21 7.11 -9.33
CA ARG A 82 -4.91 7.74 -9.08
C ARG A 82 -4.15 7.99 -10.38
N THR A 83 -3.46 9.12 -10.39
CA THR A 83 -2.60 9.53 -11.49
C THR A 83 -1.11 9.41 -11.10
N MET A 84 -0.21 9.56 -12.07
CA MET A 84 1.23 9.67 -11.78
C MET A 84 1.58 10.91 -10.95
N ALA A 85 0.80 11.99 -11.06
CA ALA A 85 0.98 13.17 -10.22
C ALA A 85 0.71 12.86 -8.75
N ASP A 86 -0.35 12.09 -8.43
CA ASP A 86 -0.63 11.65 -7.06
C ASP A 86 0.53 10.81 -6.49
N ARG A 87 1.10 9.90 -7.30
CA ARG A 87 2.26 9.08 -6.87
C ARG A 87 3.47 9.94 -6.51
N PHE A 88 3.68 11.00 -7.26
CA PHE A 88 4.78 11.93 -7.02
C PHE A 88 4.56 12.74 -5.74
N THR A 89 3.37 13.35 -5.58
CA THR A 89 3.03 14.18 -4.41
C THR A 89 2.98 13.37 -3.12
N ASP A 90 2.53 12.11 -3.18
CA ASP A 90 2.41 11.22 -2.02
C ASP A 90 3.75 10.52 -1.66
N SER A 91 4.81 10.73 -2.46
CA SER A 91 6.10 10.14 -2.12
C SER A 91 6.65 10.71 -0.81
N PRO A 92 7.30 9.89 0.05
CA PRO A 92 7.82 10.34 1.34
C PRO A 92 8.72 11.57 1.25
N VAL A 93 9.52 11.68 0.20
CA VAL A 93 10.41 12.83 -0.02
C VAL A 93 9.61 14.12 -0.25
N ILE A 94 8.61 14.05 -1.11
CA ILE A 94 7.78 15.23 -1.43
C ILE A 94 6.83 15.57 -0.29
N SER A 95 6.21 14.57 0.34
CA SER A 95 5.29 14.78 1.46
C SER A 95 5.96 15.47 2.66
N VAL A 96 7.23 15.14 2.93
CA VAL A 96 8.03 15.83 3.96
C VAL A 96 8.27 17.30 3.58
N ILE A 97 8.61 17.57 2.32
CA ILE A 97 8.86 18.94 1.84
C ILE A 97 7.57 19.76 1.86
N MET A 98 6.45 19.16 1.44
CA MET A 98 5.14 19.81 1.38
C MET A 98 4.39 19.82 2.71
N GLN A 99 4.91 19.14 3.74
CA GLN A 99 4.28 18.98 5.06
C GLN A 99 2.85 18.40 4.96
N GLN A 100 2.61 17.57 3.96
CA GLN A 100 1.31 16.92 3.75
C GLN A 100 1.34 15.48 4.23
N ARG A 101 0.30 15.08 4.98
CA ARG A 101 0.00 13.67 5.27
C ARG A 101 -1.14 13.25 4.36
N ASN A 102 -0.98 12.12 3.69
CA ASN A 102 -2.07 11.58 2.90
C ASN A 102 -2.92 10.64 3.76
N GLU A 103 -4.00 11.17 4.31
CA GLU A 103 -4.96 10.45 5.15
C GLU A 103 -5.82 9.45 4.36
N ASN A 104 -5.79 9.52 3.02
CA ASN A 104 -6.57 8.64 2.17
C ASN A 104 -5.85 7.32 1.84
N LEU A 105 -4.61 7.15 2.28
CA LEU A 105 -3.88 5.90 2.07
C LEU A 105 -4.18 4.90 3.19
N TRP A 106 -4.74 3.77 2.81
CA TRP A 106 -5.09 2.68 3.69
C TRP A 106 -4.18 1.48 3.46
N ILE A 107 -3.84 0.77 4.52
CA ILE A 107 -3.23 -0.55 4.45
C ILE A 107 -4.32 -1.59 4.62
N LYS A 108 -4.45 -2.53 3.69
CA LYS A 108 -5.49 -3.58 3.68
C LYS A 108 -4.97 -4.86 3.04
N ARG A 109 -5.70 -5.95 3.25
CA ARG A 109 -5.43 -7.25 2.61
C ARG A 109 -6.36 -7.46 1.42
N VAL A 110 -5.82 -8.01 0.33
CA VAL A 110 -6.56 -8.38 -0.87
C VAL A 110 -7.36 -9.66 -0.59
N ILE A 111 -8.68 -9.54 -0.66
CA ILE A 111 -9.62 -10.65 -0.40
C ILE A 111 -10.20 -11.18 -1.71
N GLY A 112 -10.47 -10.31 -2.68
CA GLY A 112 -11.00 -10.67 -3.98
C GLY A 112 -10.30 -9.96 -5.13
N LEU A 113 -10.20 -10.67 -6.24
CA LEU A 113 -9.69 -10.20 -7.53
C LEU A 113 -10.84 -10.09 -8.54
N PRO A 114 -10.64 -9.43 -9.70
CA PRO A 114 -11.68 -9.33 -10.73
C PRO A 114 -12.35 -10.67 -11.03
N GLY A 115 -13.69 -10.67 -11.03
CA GLY A 115 -14.51 -11.87 -11.26
C GLY A 115 -14.80 -12.72 -10.02
N ASP A 116 -14.14 -12.49 -8.88
CA ASP A 116 -14.46 -13.21 -7.64
C ASP A 116 -15.85 -12.82 -7.13
N HIS A 117 -16.65 -13.81 -6.79
CA HIS A 117 -17.90 -13.66 -6.07
C HIS A 117 -17.65 -13.78 -4.57
N LEU A 118 -17.95 -12.71 -3.83
CA LEU A 118 -17.73 -12.64 -2.40
C LEU A 118 -19.08 -12.60 -1.67
N GLU A 119 -19.19 -13.39 -0.62
CA GLU A 119 -20.38 -13.51 0.23
C GLU A 119 -19.99 -13.54 1.70
N PHE A 120 -20.90 -13.08 2.55
CA PHE A 120 -20.78 -13.24 3.99
C PHE A 120 -21.77 -14.29 4.48
N ILE A 121 -21.25 -15.38 5.07
CA ILE A 121 -22.05 -16.48 5.58
C ILE A 121 -21.54 -16.86 6.97
N ASN A 122 -22.40 -16.79 7.98
CA ASN A 122 -22.11 -17.24 9.35
C ASN A 122 -20.81 -16.67 9.95
N GLY A 123 -20.54 -15.39 9.76
CA GLY A 123 -19.38 -14.73 10.36
C GLY A 123 -18.08 -14.86 9.55
N ALA A 124 -18.10 -15.52 8.40
CA ALA A 124 -16.96 -15.75 7.53
C ALA A 124 -17.18 -15.21 6.12
N VAL A 125 -16.09 -14.87 5.46
CA VAL A 125 -16.09 -14.54 4.03
C VAL A 125 -16.03 -15.82 3.21
N HIS A 126 -16.94 -15.95 2.26
CA HIS A 126 -16.89 -16.97 1.23
C HIS A 126 -16.48 -16.33 -0.09
N ARG A 127 -15.61 -17.00 -0.83
CA ARG A 127 -15.20 -16.61 -2.17
C ARG A 127 -15.47 -17.74 -3.16
N ASN A 128 -16.27 -17.45 -4.17
CA ASN A 128 -16.68 -18.42 -5.19
C ASN A 128 -17.34 -19.68 -4.59
N GLY A 129 -18.12 -19.48 -3.50
CA GLY A 129 -18.82 -20.53 -2.78
C GLY A 129 -18.01 -21.29 -1.71
N GLU A 130 -16.71 -21.00 -1.56
CA GLU A 130 -15.84 -21.64 -0.56
C GLU A 130 -15.49 -20.67 0.57
N ALA A 131 -15.61 -21.13 1.83
CA ALA A 131 -15.20 -20.36 2.98
C ALA A 131 -13.68 -20.10 2.94
N LEU A 132 -13.28 -18.85 3.17
CA LEU A 132 -11.86 -18.51 3.28
C LEU A 132 -11.29 -19.01 4.61
N VAL A 133 -10.09 -19.61 4.52
CA VAL A 133 -9.27 -19.88 5.71
C VAL A 133 -8.45 -18.64 6.02
N GLU A 134 -8.72 -18.01 7.15
CA GLU A 134 -8.22 -16.68 7.47
C GLU A 134 -7.54 -16.64 8.84
N ASP A 135 -6.42 -17.36 8.98
CA ASP A 135 -5.65 -17.45 10.24
C ASP A 135 -5.08 -16.10 10.73
N TYR A 136 -5.14 -15.09 9.86
CA TYR A 136 -4.65 -13.74 10.12
C TYR A 136 -5.69 -12.79 10.73
N ILE A 137 -6.98 -13.17 10.77
CA ILE A 137 -8.01 -12.30 11.38
C ILE A 137 -7.98 -12.40 12.90
N LYS A 138 -8.34 -11.30 13.56
CA LYS A 138 -8.37 -11.24 15.01
C LYS A 138 -9.56 -12.00 15.61
N GLU A 139 -10.70 -11.93 14.95
CA GLU A 139 -11.97 -12.50 15.37
C GLU A 139 -12.95 -12.59 14.19
N SER A 140 -13.98 -13.40 14.33
CA SER A 140 -15.06 -13.48 13.34
C SER A 140 -15.76 -12.14 13.16
N MET A 141 -16.33 -11.93 11.99
CA MET A 141 -17.06 -10.71 11.67
C MET A 141 -18.41 -10.67 12.38
N ASN A 142 -18.70 -9.53 13.03
CA ASN A 142 -19.99 -9.28 13.65
C ASN A 142 -21.06 -8.82 12.64
N GLU A 143 -20.63 -8.08 11.62
CA GLU A 143 -21.49 -7.53 10.57
C GLU A 143 -21.07 -8.05 9.21
N GLY A 144 -22.07 -8.41 8.41
CA GLY A 144 -21.88 -8.86 7.05
C GLY A 144 -21.80 -7.72 6.04
N PHE A 145 -21.72 -8.11 4.79
CA PHE A 145 -21.81 -7.23 3.62
C PHE A 145 -22.69 -7.91 2.56
N GLU A 146 -23.24 -7.12 1.65
CA GLU A 146 -23.99 -7.65 0.53
C GLU A 146 -23.12 -8.44 -0.43
N ALA A 147 -23.61 -9.59 -0.88
CA ALA A 147 -22.91 -10.39 -1.87
C ALA A 147 -22.52 -9.54 -3.08
N THR A 148 -21.27 -9.64 -3.50
CA THR A 148 -20.75 -8.81 -4.57
C THR A 148 -19.82 -9.59 -5.50
N VAL A 149 -19.85 -9.23 -6.78
CA VAL A 149 -18.82 -9.69 -7.74
C VAL A 149 -17.82 -8.57 -7.91
N VAL A 150 -16.54 -8.87 -7.75
CA VAL A 150 -15.48 -7.89 -7.93
C VAL A 150 -15.42 -7.48 -9.41
N PRO A 151 -15.63 -6.21 -9.77
CA PRO A 151 -15.63 -5.77 -11.17
C PRO A 151 -14.24 -5.89 -11.81
N GLU A 152 -14.21 -5.96 -13.14
CA GLU A 152 -12.97 -5.84 -13.90
C GLU A 152 -12.23 -4.53 -13.55
N GLY A 153 -10.90 -4.62 -13.45
CA GLY A 153 -10.07 -3.48 -13.08
C GLY A 153 -10.14 -3.07 -11.61
N HIS A 154 -10.78 -3.86 -10.75
CA HIS A 154 -10.91 -3.58 -9.31
C HIS A 154 -10.42 -4.75 -8.46
N ILE A 155 -10.15 -4.47 -7.20
CA ILE A 155 -9.89 -5.47 -6.16
C ILE A 155 -10.82 -5.22 -4.96
N TYR A 156 -11.06 -6.25 -4.18
CA TYR A 156 -11.78 -6.15 -2.92
C TYR A 156 -10.81 -6.34 -1.77
N VAL A 157 -10.71 -5.35 -0.90
CA VAL A 157 -9.74 -5.35 0.19
C VAL A 157 -10.45 -5.24 1.54
N MET A 158 -9.90 -5.92 2.55
CA MET A 158 -10.40 -5.85 3.93
C MET A 158 -9.25 -5.70 4.92
N GLY A 159 -9.55 -5.11 6.07
CA GLY A 159 -8.63 -5.13 7.19
C GLY A 159 -8.64 -6.48 7.91
N ASP A 160 -7.54 -6.88 8.52
CA ASP A 160 -7.44 -8.11 9.31
C ASP A 160 -8.24 -7.99 10.61
N ASN A 161 -8.34 -6.78 11.17
CA ASN A 161 -9.25 -6.47 12.28
C ASN A 161 -10.66 -6.15 11.72
N ARG A 162 -11.39 -7.19 11.36
CA ARG A 162 -12.67 -7.15 10.67
C ARG A 162 -13.69 -6.21 11.28
N ASN A 163 -13.78 -6.17 12.59
CA ASN A 163 -14.77 -5.39 13.33
C ASN A 163 -14.32 -3.94 13.61
N ARG A 164 -13.07 -3.58 13.24
CA ARG A 164 -12.50 -2.25 13.42
C ARG A 164 -11.76 -1.76 12.17
N SER A 165 -12.30 -2.02 11.00
CA SER A 165 -11.71 -1.61 9.73
C SER A 165 -12.73 -0.92 8.83
N SER A 166 -12.38 0.25 8.32
CA SER A 166 -13.01 0.82 7.13
C SER A 166 -12.31 0.27 5.90
N ASP A 167 -13.06 -0.38 5.00
CA ASP A 167 -12.51 -1.06 3.83
C ASP A 167 -13.59 -1.23 2.74
N SER A 168 -13.39 -2.13 1.78
CA SER A 168 -14.30 -2.34 0.64
C SER A 168 -15.73 -2.68 1.02
N ARG A 169 -15.99 -3.13 2.24
CA ARG A 169 -17.37 -3.31 2.74
C ARG A 169 -18.15 -2.00 2.83
N HIS A 170 -17.43 -0.88 2.98
CA HIS A 170 -18.01 0.45 3.16
C HIS A 170 -17.90 1.31 1.90
N VAL A 171 -16.76 1.23 1.20
CA VAL A 171 -16.49 2.09 0.04
C VAL A 171 -16.64 1.37 -1.30
N GLY A 172 -16.88 0.06 -1.27
CA GLY A 172 -16.92 -0.77 -2.48
C GLY A 172 -15.53 -1.25 -2.95
N PRO A 173 -15.49 -1.97 -4.08
CA PRO A 173 -14.26 -2.42 -4.70
C PRO A 173 -13.35 -1.24 -5.07
N VAL A 174 -12.04 -1.43 -4.88
CA VAL A 174 -11.01 -0.40 -5.11
C VAL A 174 -10.45 -0.55 -6.52
N PRO A 175 -10.40 0.53 -7.34
CA PRO A 175 -9.75 0.49 -8.64
C PRO A 175 -8.28 0.05 -8.55
N LEU A 176 -7.81 -0.74 -9.49
CA LEU A 176 -6.40 -1.18 -9.55
C LEU A 176 -5.43 0.00 -9.67
N SER A 177 -5.82 1.07 -10.35
CA SER A 177 -5.06 2.33 -10.41
C SER A 177 -4.81 2.95 -9.04
N ASN A 178 -5.70 2.66 -8.06
CA ASN A 178 -5.61 3.15 -6.69
C ASN A 178 -4.71 2.28 -5.80
N VAL A 179 -4.24 1.12 -6.29
CA VAL A 179 -3.22 0.32 -5.60
C VAL A 179 -1.88 1.02 -5.74
N GLN A 180 -1.31 1.44 -4.64
CA GLN A 180 -0.01 2.09 -4.62
C GLN A 180 1.13 1.08 -4.68
N GLY A 181 1.03 0.02 -3.89
CA GLY A 181 2.04 -1.03 -3.85
C GLY A 181 1.72 -2.12 -2.84
N ARG A 182 2.57 -3.17 -2.82
CA ARG A 182 2.48 -4.30 -1.92
C ARG A 182 3.50 -4.18 -0.80
N VAL A 183 3.06 -4.49 0.41
CA VAL A 183 3.96 -4.65 1.56
C VAL A 183 4.82 -5.89 1.32
N ILE A 184 6.14 -5.72 1.37
CA ILE A 184 7.09 -6.82 1.19
C ILE A 184 7.85 -7.16 2.47
N LEU A 185 7.94 -6.20 3.40
CA LEU A 185 8.73 -6.36 4.61
C LEU A 185 8.21 -5.46 5.73
N ARG A 186 7.98 -6.02 6.92
CA ARG A 186 7.99 -5.24 8.16
C ARG A 186 9.42 -5.21 8.68
N PHE A 187 10.05 -4.04 8.74
CA PHE A 187 11.44 -3.90 9.17
C PHE A 187 11.60 -3.27 10.56
N PHE A 188 10.51 -2.80 11.15
CA PHE A 188 10.49 -2.29 12.52
C PHE A 188 9.14 -2.65 13.19
N PRO A 189 9.13 -3.03 14.48
CA PRO A 189 10.28 -3.16 15.38
C PRO A 189 11.19 -4.34 15.01
N PHE A 190 12.46 -4.27 15.41
CA PHE A 190 13.50 -5.22 14.94
C PHE A 190 13.29 -6.66 15.45
N ASP A 191 12.58 -6.83 16.56
CA ASP A 191 12.19 -8.14 17.11
C ASP A 191 11.02 -8.79 16.35
N LYS A 192 10.36 -8.04 15.46
CA LYS A 192 9.21 -8.49 14.66
C LYS A 192 9.43 -8.35 13.15
N ILE A 193 10.68 -8.38 12.69
CA ILE A 193 10.97 -8.36 11.25
C ILE A 193 10.29 -9.56 10.58
N ASN A 194 9.54 -9.30 9.50
CA ASN A 194 8.81 -10.34 8.76
C ASN A 194 8.60 -9.92 7.30
N ALA A 195 8.81 -10.88 6.38
CA ALA A 195 8.49 -10.71 4.97
C ALA A 195 7.06 -11.17 4.67
N TYR A 196 6.42 -10.54 3.67
CA TYR A 196 5.03 -10.79 3.28
C TYR A 196 4.91 -11.11 1.80
#